data_0df50202c9dd3787205baa0b12a585a8
#
_entry.id   0df50202c9dd3787205baa0b12a585a8
#
_cell.length_a   1.000
_cell.length_b   1.000
_cell.length_c   1.000
_cell.angle_alpha   90.00
_cell.angle_beta   90.00
_cell.angle_gamma   90.00
#
_symmetry.space_group_name_H-M   'P 1'
#
loop_
_entity.id
_entity.type
_entity.pdbx_description
1 polymer ?
#
loop_
_entity_poly.entity_id
_entity_poly.type
_entity_poly.pdbx_seq_one_letter_code
_entity_poly.pdbx_strand_id
1 'polypeptide(L)'
;MQAAALNSYSTPEEISQDVLWMNAAASVLLVVAIGLLLAAGVTKLTRLPYFNLQRVELEGDLQRNNVATVRANIVPRMRGGFFNADLNHSREVFEAVPWVRKATVRRVWPNELRVVLEEHQPAAYWHHEDRDDQLVNTYGEVFDANLGDVEERLPTLEAPANPTAGEAKAMLEMLRRLQPALAPLGEVDTLKLTERGSWSVELDNDAKIELGRGSLDEVLTRVDRFVRTLPELNRQYPAPLSHADLRYPEGYAVKLRGMTTLQDGAPKPPVVRPAIKKPVAAKPVSPNSAPAGGKPSSSSTR
;
A
#
# COMPACT_ATOMS: atom_id res chain seq x y z
N MET A 1 -24.74 -0.92 112.84
CA MET A 1 -23.68 -0.20 112.13
C MET A 1 -23.77 -0.56 110.69
N GLN A 2 -24.27 0.39 109.90
CA GLN A 2 -24.52 0.24 108.46
C GLN A 2 -23.36 0.81 107.72
N ALA A 3 -22.74 0.04 106.85
CA ALA A 3 -21.76 0.52 105.87
C ALA A 3 -22.47 0.71 104.53
N ALA A 4 -22.60 1.94 104.09
CA ALA A 4 -23.17 2.27 102.80
C ALA A 4 -22.12 2.03 101.74
N ALA A 5 -22.38 1.17 100.81
CA ALA A 5 -21.60 0.98 99.61
C ALA A 5 -22.00 2.04 98.60
N LEU A 6 -21.04 2.95 98.33
CA LEU A 6 -21.15 3.90 97.20
C LEU A 6 -20.92 3.18 95.88
N ASN A 7 -21.98 2.99 95.15
CA ASN A 7 -21.94 2.46 93.79
C ASN A 7 -21.78 3.66 92.84
N SER A 8 -20.57 3.95 92.42
CA SER A 8 -20.26 4.97 91.39
C SER A 8 -20.55 4.41 90.01
N TYR A 9 -21.76 4.67 89.49
CA TYR A 9 -22.04 4.46 88.10
C TYR A 9 -21.28 5.53 87.29
N SER A 10 -20.24 5.12 86.59
CA SER A 10 -19.67 5.94 85.57
C SER A 10 -20.66 6.05 84.41
N THR A 11 -21.25 7.19 84.23
CA THR A 11 -22.01 7.52 83.03
C THR A 11 -21.10 7.41 81.79
N PRO A 12 -21.55 6.74 80.74
CA PRO A 12 -20.79 6.77 79.50
C PRO A 12 -20.68 8.21 79.04
N GLU A 13 -19.41 8.73 78.86
CA GLU A 13 -19.19 10.02 78.24
C GLU A 13 -19.82 10.02 76.83
N GLU A 14 -20.87 10.81 76.64
CA GLU A 14 -21.42 11.10 75.35
C GLU A 14 -20.32 11.79 74.50
N ILE A 15 -19.70 11.06 73.57
CA ILE A 15 -18.77 11.60 72.64
C ILE A 15 -19.49 12.69 71.86
N SER A 16 -19.04 13.96 72.05
CA SER A 16 -19.62 15.11 71.32
C SER A 16 -19.59 14.88 69.85
N GLN A 17 -20.64 15.27 69.11
CA GLN A 17 -20.72 15.12 67.65
C GLN A 17 -19.49 15.72 66.94
N ASP A 18 -18.90 16.77 67.48
CA ASP A 18 -17.67 17.40 66.92
C ASP A 18 -16.46 16.47 66.95
N VAL A 19 -16.32 15.63 67.99
CA VAL A 19 -15.26 14.62 68.08
C VAL A 19 -15.47 13.51 67.06
N LEU A 20 -16.72 13.12 66.80
CA LEU A 20 -17.06 12.11 65.77
C LEU A 20 -16.72 12.64 64.41
N TRP A 21 -17.08 13.89 64.07
CA TRP A 21 -16.74 14.52 62.80
C TRP A 21 -15.23 14.73 62.63
N MET A 22 -14.55 15.12 63.70
CA MET A 22 -13.06 15.29 63.70
C MET A 22 -12.36 13.92 63.47
N ASN A 23 -12.80 12.84 64.10
CA ASN A 23 -12.26 11.50 63.91
C ASN A 23 -12.58 10.96 62.51
N ALA A 24 -13.76 11.23 61.98
CA ALA A 24 -14.12 10.85 60.61
C ALA A 24 -13.24 11.59 59.59
N ALA A 25 -13.05 12.91 59.74
CA ALA A 25 -12.16 13.68 58.90
C ALA A 25 -10.71 13.22 59.01
N ALA A 26 -10.20 12.96 60.21
CA ALA A 26 -8.87 12.41 60.44
C ALA A 26 -8.68 11.03 59.77
N SER A 27 -9.69 10.16 59.86
CA SER A 27 -9.66 8.84 59.21
C SER A 27 -9.65 8.95 57.72
N VAL A 28 -10.42 9.85 57.10
CA VAL A 28 -10.44 10.10 55.69
C VAL A 28 -9.06 10.63 55.22
N LEU A 29 -8.50 11.61 55.94
CA LEU A 29 -7.14 12.14 55.63
C LEU A 29 -6.07 11.06 55.75
N LEU A 30 -6.15 10.17 56.73
CA LEU A 30 -5.24 9.05 56.89
C LEU A 30 -5.33 8.07 55.71
N VAL A 31 -6.52 7.71 55.29
CA VAL A 31 -6.75 6.81 54.14
C VAL A 31 -6.20 7.45 52.87
N VAL A 32 -6.45 8.74 52.62
CA VAL A 32 -5.90 9.50 51.48
C VAL A 32 -4.37 9.55 51.53
N ALA A 33 -3.81 9.82 52.72
CA ALA A 33 -2.35 9.86 52.89
C ALA A 33 -1.69 8.50 52.59
N ILE A 34 -2.30 7.39 53.11
CA ILE A 34 -1.85 6.03 52.81
C ILE A 34 -1.98 5.73 51.32
N GLY A 35 -3.07 6.12 50.67
CA GLY A 35 -3.27 5.96 49.22
C GLY A 35 -2.23 6.68 48.42
N LEU A 36 -1.88 7.93 48.77
CA LEU A 36 -0.85 8.71 48.12
C LEU A 36 0.55 8.11 48.33
N LEU A 37 0.87 7.63 49.54
CA LEU A 37 2.13 6.94 49.81
C LEU A 37 2.27 5.65 49.04
N LEU A 38 1.22 4.84 48.94
CA LEU A 38 1.21 3.63 48.13
C LEU A 38 1.39 3.97 46.64
N ALA A 39 0.66 4.97 46.13
CA ALA A 39 0.82 5.42 44.76
C ALA A 39 2.25 5.93 44.44
N ALA A 40 2.83 6.72 45.36
CA ALA A 40 4.21 7.18 45.25
C ALA A 40 5.20 5.99 45.32
N GLY A 41 4.96 5.01 46.17
CA GLY A 41 5.75 3.79 46.28
C GLY A 41 5.72 2.97 44.99
N VAL A 42 4.54 2.75 44.43
CA VAL A 42 4.35 2.03 43.14
C VAL A 42 5.05 2.79 42.01
N THR A 43 4.88 4.10 41.90
CA THR A 43 5.54 4.89 40.86
C THR A 43 7.07 4.88 40.97
N LYS A 44 7.61 4.90 42.19
CA LYS A 44 9.05 4.73 42.41
C LYS A 44 9.54 3.33 42.04
N LEU A 45 8.79 2.31 42.44
CA LEU A 45 9.12 0.90 42.15
C LEU A 45 9.15 0.63 40.64
N THR A 46 8.15 1.11 39.90
CA THR A 46 8.08 0.94 38.44
C THR A 46 9.16 1.70 37.66
N ARG A 47 9.80 2.70 38.28
CA ARG A 47 10.91 3.47 37.70
C ARG A 47 12.29 2.96 38.10
N LEU A 48 12.39 1.85 38.84
CA LEU A 48 13.69 1.28 39.18
C LEU A 48 14.42 0.85 37.89
N PRO A 49 15.76 0.99 37.82
CA PRO A 49 16.56 0.60 36.65
C PRO A 49 16.41 -0.87 36.28
N TYR A 50 15.98 -1.70 37.21
CA TYR A 50 15.69 -3.13 36.99
C TYR A 50 14.58 -3.38 35.97
N PHE A 51 13.62 -2.44 35.87
CA PHE A 51 12.52 -2.51 34.91
C PHE A 51 12.74 -1.67 33.66
N ASN A 52 13.95 -1.15 33.44
CA ASN A 52 14.30 -0.57 32.16
C ASN A 52 14.41 -1.68 31.13
N LEU A 53 13.94 -1.41 29.90
CA LEU A 53 14.07 -2.35 28.80
C LEU A 53 15.56 -2.58 28.51
N GLN A 54 16.00 -3.82 28.73
CA GLN A 54 17.41 -4.21 28.54
C GLN A 54 17.61 -5.07 27.30
N ARG A 55 16.57 -5.81 26.89
CA ARG A 55 16.64 -6.72 25.77
C ARG A 55 15.43 -6.58 24.85
N VAL A 56 15.71 -6.57 23.55
CA VAL A 56 14.71 -6.72 22.50
C VAL A 56 15.06 -7.97 21.73
N GLU A 57 14.25 -8.99 21.87
CA GLU A 57 14.35 -10.23 21.13
C GLU A 57 13.53 -10.10 19.85
N LEU A 58 14.19 -10.25 18.71
CA LEU A 58 13.58 -10.23 17.39
C LEU A 58 13.46 -11.66 16.90
N GLU A 59 12.24 -12.09 16.64
CA GLU A 59 11.89 -13.39 16.07
C GLU A 59 11.20 -13.16 14.71
N GLY A 60 11.30 -14.13 13.80
CA GLY A 60 10.65 -14.12 12.51
C GLY A 60 11.54 -14.64 11.40
N ASP A 61 10.94 -15.00 10.29
CA ASP A 61 11.66 -15.41 9.08
C ASP A 61 12.04 -14.16 8.29
N LEU A 62 13.21 -13.60 8.62
CA LEU A 62 13.75 -12.39 7.99
C LEU A 62 14.80 -12.79 6.97
N GLN A 63 14.41 -12.80 5.70
CA GLN A 63 15.32 -13.13 4.60
C GLN A 63 15.99 -11.88 4.02
N ARG A 64 15.25 -10.78 3.95
CA ARG A 64 15.69 -9.50 3.32
C ARG A 64 16.14 -8.46 4.32
N ASN A 65 15.67 -8.56 5.58
CA ASN A 65 16.09 -7.66 6.65
C ASN A 65 17.18 -8.30 7.52
N ASN A 66 18.30 -7.61 7.67
CA ASN A 66 19.31 -8.02 8.64
C ASN A 66 18.84 -7.67 10.06
N VAL A 67 18.54 -8.69 10.86
CA VAL A 67 18.10 -8.56 12.27
C VAL A 67 19.01 -7.62 13.07
N ALA A 68 20.33 -7.68 12.87
CA ALA A 68 21.28 -6.82 13.58
C ALA A 68 21.12 -5.35 13.18
N THR A 69 20.88 -5.06 11.89
CA THR A 69 20.66 -3.71 11.39
C THR A 69 19.32 -3.14 11.89
N VAL A 70 18.26 -3.94 11.83
CA VAL A 70 16.93 -3.57 12.37
C VAL A 70 17.04 -3.27 13.85
N ARG A 71 17.71 -4.14 14.62
CA ARG A 71 17.94 -3.91 16.06
C ARG A 71 18.72 -2.63 16.32
N ALA A 72 19.85 -2.42 15.63
CA ALA A 72 20.70 -1.24 15.83
C ALA A 72 20.00 0.08 15.54
N ASN A 73 19.11 0.11 14.56
CA ASN A 73 18.42 1.33 14.15
C ASN A 73 17.15 1.61 14.97
N ILE A 74 16.48 0.58 15.46
CA ILE A 74 15.16 0.71 16.11
C ILE A 74 15.27 0.78 17.62
N VAL A 75 16.08 -0.07 18.25
CA VAL A 75 16.19 -0.11 19.71
C VAL A 75 16.48 1.27 20.33
N PRO A 76 17.37 2.12 19.78
CA PRO A 76 17.60 3.46 20.33
C PRO A 76 16.38 4.42 20.24
N ARG A 77 15.44 4.14 19.34
CA ARG A 77 14.22 4.94 19.16
C ARG A 77 13.11 4.54 20.12
N MET A 78 13.22 3.36 20.74
CA MET A 78 12.26 2.89 21.74
C MET A 78 12.52 3.58 23.06
N ARG A 79 11.55 4.38 23.52
CA ARG A 79 11.63 5.13 24.78
C ARG A 79 10.73 4.49 25.81
N GLY A 80 11.21 4.43 27.05
CA GLY A 80 10.43 4.00 28.22
C GLY A 80 10.96 2.75 28.91
N GLY A 81 10.46 2.54 30.12
CA GLY A 81 10.69 1.29 30.89
C GLY A 81 9.66 0.25 30.53
N PHE A 82 9.81 -0.95 31.06
CA PHE A 82 8.94 -2.11 30.81
C PHE A 82 7.46 -1.82 30.97
N PHE A 83 7.06 -1.00 31.97
CA PHE A 83 5.66 -0.66 32.22
C PHE A 83 5.15 0.50 31.37
N ASN A 84 6.03 1.43 30.99
CA ASN A 84 5.67 2.68 30.30
C ASN A 84 5.98 2.69 28.82
N ALA A 85 6.60 1.60 28.25
CA ALA A 85 6.84 1.49 26.83
C ALA A 85 5.52 1.47 26.06
N ASP A 86 5.39 2.33 25.05
CA ASP A 86 4.25 2.31 24.14
C ASP A 86 4.47 1.22 23.09
N LEU A 87 3.71 0.14 23.24
CA LEU A 87 3.80 -1.01 22.33
C LEU A 87 3.22 -0.69 20.95
N ASN A 88 2.25 0.22 20.85
CA ASN A 88 1.68 0.61 19.56
C ASN A 88 2.69 1.43 18.78
N HIS A 89 3.30 2.43 19.43
CA HIS A 89 4.38 3.19 18.81
C HIS A 89 5.56 2.27 18.42
N SER A 90 5.93 1.34 19.30
CA SER A 90 6.98 0.37 18.99
C SER A 90 6.64 -0.47 17.76
N ARG A 91 5.39 -0.94 17.62
CA ARG A 91 4.92 -1.67 16.45
C ARG A 91 5.04 -0.83 15.18
N GLU A 92 4.55 0.42 15.20
CA GLU A 92 4.61 1.34 14.06
C GLU A 92 6.05 1.59 13.60
N VAL A 93 6.99 1.73 14.54
CA VAL A 93 8.41 1.92 14.22
C VAL A 93 9.00 0.68 13.52
N PHE A 94 8.59 -0.53 13.90
CA PHE A 94 9.01 -1.75 13.20
C PHE A 94 8.33 -1.91 11.84
N GLU A 95 7.04 -1.60 11.74
CA GLU A 95 6.28 -1.66 10.49
C GLU A 95 6.68 -0.57 9.48
N ALA A 96 7.37 0.48 9.92
CA ALA A 96 7.98 1.48 9.02
C ALA A 96 9.29 1.02 8.36
N VAL A 97 9.80 -0.16 8.70
CA VAL A 97 11.01 -0.73 8.06
C VAL A 97 10.61 -1.36 6.72
N PRO A 98 11.30 -1.05 5.62
CA PRO A 98 11.08 -1.74 4.36
C PRO A 98 11.08 -3.26 4.53
N TRP A 99 10.24 -3.95 3.78
CA TRP A 99 10.03 -5.40 3.85
C TRP A 99 9.28 -5.90 5.09
N VAL A 100 9.10 -5.13 6.17
CA VAL A 100 8.30 -5.56 7.33
C VAL A 100 6.82 -5.33 7.05
N ARG A 101 6.07 -6.40 6.89
CA ARG A 101 4.62 -6.37 6.70
C ARG A 101 3.87 -6.13 7.99
N LYS A 102 4.30 -6.83 9.04
CA LYS A 102 3.60 -6.80 10.34
C LYS A 102 4.59 -7.04 11.47
N ALA A 103 4.43 -6.27 12.54
CA ALA A 103 5.16 -6.47 13.78
C ALA A 103 4.22 -6.80 14.93
N THR A 104 4.51 -7.85 15.68
CA THR A 104 3.80 -8.19 16.91
C THR A 104 4.72 -7.99 18.09
N VAL A 105 4.47 -6.95 18.91
CA VAL A 105 5.29 -6.58 20.05
C VAL A 105 4.63 -7.07 21.33
N ARG A 106 5.37 -7.83 22.16
CA ARG A 106 4.90 -8.35 23.45
C ARG A 106 5.92 -8.07 24.55
N ARG A 107 5.43 -7.79 25.73
CA ARG A 107 6.28 -7.70 26.94
C ARG A 107 6.59 -9.08 27.49
N VAL A 108 7.86 -9.33 27.78
CA VAL A 108 8.34 -10.53 28.48
C VAL A 108 8.95 -10.06 29.79
N TRP A 109 8.36 -10.50 30.89
CA TRP A 109 8.80 -10.12 32.23
C TRP A 109 10.23 -10.63 32.49
N PRO A 110 11.12 -9.88 33.17
CA PRO A 110 10.86 -8.60 33.85
C PRO A 110 11.18 -7.33 33.04
N ASN A 111 11.98 -7.39 31.98
CA ASN A 111 12.57 -6.21 31.30
C ASN A 111 12.88 -6.43 29.81
N GLU A 112 12.15 -7.34 29.18
CA GLU A 112 12.34 -7.75 27.79
C GLU A 112 11.12 -7.43 26.92
N LEU A 113 11.38 -7.08 25.66
CA LEU A 113 10.37 -7.04 24.60
C LEU A 113 10.66 -8.14 23.60
N ARG A 114 9.65 -8.90 23.26
CA ARG A 114 9.69 -9.85 22.15
C ARG A 114 8.91 -9.28 20.99
N VAL A 115 9.55 -9.21 19.83
CA VAL A 115 9.02 -8.70 18.61
C VAL A 115 9.06 -9.78 17.56
N VAL A 116 7.89 -10.21 17.11
CA VAL A 116 7.76 -11.15 16.00
C VAL A 116 7.47 -10.34 14.74
N LEU A 117 8.37 -10.45 13.76
CA LEU A 117 8.28 -9.75 12.48
C LEU A 117 7.82 -10.72 11.39
N GLU A 118 6.94 -10.26 10.54
CA GLU A 118 6.49 -10.93 9.33
C GLU A 118 6.92 -10.08 8.14
N GLU A 119 7.67 -10.65 7.19
CA GLU A 119 8.12 -9.95 6.01
C GLU A 119 7.08 -9.98 4.88
N HIS A 120 7.11 -8.96 4.04
CA HIS A 120 6.41 -8.97 2.76
C HIS A 120 7.03 -10.02 1.85
N GLN A 121 6.20 -10.88 1.27
CA GLN A 121 6.60 -11.76 0.19
C GLN A 121 6.13 -11.16 -1.13
N PRO A 122 7.02 -10.67 -1.99
CA PRO A 122 6.63 -10.02 -3.23
C PRO A 122 6.00 -11.05 -4.18
N ALA A 123 4.97 -10.64 -4.89
CA ALA A 123 4.24 -11.45 -5.86
C ALA A 123 4.21 -10.81 -7.25
N ALA A 124 4.33 -9.47 -7.32
CA ALA A 124 4.34 -8.73 -8.57
C ALA A 124 4.98 -7.34 -8.37
N TYR A 125 5.48 -6.75 -9.45
CA TYR A 125 5.76 -5.33 -9.52
C TYR A 125 4.45 -4.56 -9.68
N TRP A 126 4.37 -3.37 -9.06
CA TRP A 126 3.27 -2.44 -9.18
C TRP A 126 3.72 -1.21 -9.94
N HIS A 127 3.36 -1.15 -11.21
CA HIS A 127 3.71 -0.04 -12.08
C HIS A 127 2.56 0.97 -12.15
N HIS A 128 2.93 2.25 -12.07
CA HIS A 128 2.00 3.38 -12.13
C HIS A 128 2.67 4.52 -12.91
N GLU A 129 1.97 5.09 -13.89
CA GLU A 129 2.57 6.07 -14.84
C GLU A 129 3.19 7.29 -14.16
N ASP A 130 2.67 7.73 -13.01
CA ASP A 130 3.06 8.97 -12.32
C ASP A 130 3.89 8.76 -11.05
N ARG A 131 4.30 7.55 -10.72
CA ARG A 131 5.03 7.21 -9.49
C ARG A 131 6.15 6.23 -9.75
N ASP A 132 7.07 6.16 -8.79
CA ASP A 132 8.07 5.11 -8.78
C ASP A 132 7.42 3.74 -8.62
N ASP A 133 8.03 2.72 -9.24
CA ASP A 133 7.57 1.36 -9.15
C ASP A 133 7.62 0.85 -7.70
N GLN A 134 6.56 0.19 -7.28
CA GLN A 134 6.39 -0.43 -5.98
C GLN A 134 6.29 -1.95 -6.13
N LEU A 135 6.04 -2.64 -5.03
CA LEU A 135 5.79 -4.08 -5.01
C LEU A 135 4.41 -4.39 -4.47
N VAL A 136 3.84 -5.49 -4.94
CA VAL A 136 2.63 -6.10 -4.39
C VAL A 136 3.02 -7.41 -3.73
N ASN A 137 2.62 -7.60 -2.47
CA ASN A 137 2.86 -8.84 -1.76
C ASN A 137 1.82 -9.91 -2.09
N THR A 138 2.04 -11.13 -1.58
CA THR A 138 1.12 -12.27 -1.77
C THR A 138 -0.30 -12.05 -1.23
N TYR A 139 -0.51 -11.03 -0.40
CA TYR A 139 -1.83 -10.65 0.14
C TYR A 139 -2.54 -9.58 -0.72
N GLY A 140 -1.83 -9.03 -1.73
CA GLY A 140 -2.35 -7.95 -2.57
C GLY A 140 -2.21 -6.57 -1.93
N GLU A 141 -1.27 -6.39 -1.00
CA GLU A 141 -0.93 -5.12 -0.39
C GLU A 141 0.25 -4.50 -1.14
N VAL A 142 0.12 -3.23 -1.52
CA VAL A 142 1.21 -2.46 -2.14
C VAL A 142 2.15 -1.96 -1.05
N PHE A 143 3.45 -2.07 -1.27
CA PHE A 143 4.45 -1.62 -0.32
C PHE A 143 5.70 -1.08 -1.02
N ASP A 144 6.42 -0.20 -0.32
CA ASP A 144 7.66 0.41 -0.80
C ASP A 144 8.86 -0.41 -0.31
N ALA A 145 9.68 -0.85 -1.26
CA ALA A 145 10.96 -1.50 -0.96
C ALA A 145 11.95 -1.28 -2.11
N ASN A 146 13.22 -1.56 -1.86
CA ASN A 146 14.21 -1.52 -2.92
C ASN A 146 13.98 -2.68 -3.90
N LEU A 147 13.65 -2.36 -5.14
CA LEU A 147 13.38 -3.35 -6.20
C LEU A 147 14.60 -4.21 -6.53
N GLY A 148 15.82 -3.69 -6.28
CA GLY A 148 17.06 -4.44 -6.47
C GLY A 148 17.27 -5.60 -5.49
N ASP A 149 16.48 -5.67 -4.42
CA ASP A 149 16.52 -6.77 -3.46
C ASP A 149 15.66 -7.98 -3.90
N VAL A 150 14.94 -7.83 -5.04
CA VAL A 150 14.13 -8.91 -5.63
C VAL A 150 14.95 -9.66 -6.65
N GLU A 151 15.33 -10.89 -6.34
CA GLU A 151 16.13 -11.76 -7.24
C GLU A 151 15.23 -12.55 -8.22
N GLU A 152 13.97 -12.74 -7.90
CA GLU A 152 13.01 -13.52 -8.66
C GLU A 152 12.42 -12.68 -9.80
N ARG A 153 12.17 -13.31 -10.94
CA ARG A 153 11.41 -12.66 -12.01
C ARG A 153 9.94 -12.64 -11.63
N LEU A 154 9.43 -11.45 -11.36
CA LEU A 154 8.02 -11.25 -11.02
C LEU A 154 7.28 -10.59 -12.19
N PRO A 155 6.00 -10.91 -12.37
CA PRO A 155 5.15 -10.21 -13.32
C PRO A 155 4.88 -8.78 -12.88
N THR A 156 4.54 -7.93 -13.85
CA THR A 156 4.20 -6.52 -13.62
C THR A 156 2.67 -6.35 -13.65
N LEU A 157 2.14 -5.65 -12.67
CA LEU A 157 0.76 -5.18 -12.64
C LEU A 157 0.75 -3.69 -13.00
N GLU A 158 0.28 -3.35 -14.21
CA GLU A 158 0.09 -1.97 -14.63
C GLU A 158 -1.27 -1.47 -14.19
N ALA A 159 -1.28 -0.61 -13.17
CA ALA A 159 -2.47 -0.01 -12.61
C ALA A 159 -2.98 1.19 -13.44
N PRO A 160 -4.27 1.50 -13.37
CA PRO A 160 -4.79 2.76 -13.90
C PRO A 160 -4.18 3.96 -13.15
N ALA A 161 -4.24 5.16 -13.75
CA ALA A 161 -3.65 6.38 -13.20
C ALA A 161 -4.16 6.72 -11.77
N ASN A 162 -5.38 6.31 -11.41
CA ASN A 162 -5.96 6.52 -10.08
C ASN A 162 -6.46 5.20 -9.48
N PRO A 163 -5.56 4.36 -8.96
CA PRO A 163 -5.94 3.07 -8.44
C PRO A 163 -6.80 3.20 -7.18
N THR A 164 -7.85 2.41 -7.11
CA THR A 164 -8.73 2.36 -5.94
C THR A 164 -8.17 1.44 -4.84
N ALA A 165 -8.62 1.65 -3.60
CA ALA A 165 -8.24 0.77 -2.50
C ALA A 165 -8.68 -0.67 -2.79
N GLY A 166 -7.71 -1.61 -2.75
CA GLY A 166 -7.95 -3.03 -3.03
C GLY A 166 -7.79 -3.44 -4.50
N GLU A 167 -7.51 -2.52 -5.41
CA GLU A 167 -7.31 -2.82 -6.82
C GLU A 167 -6.08 -3.72 -7.06
N ALA A 168 -4.97 -3.49 -6.34
CA ALA A 168 -3.81 -4.35 -6.38
C ALA A 168 -4.16 -5.82 -6.03
N LYS A 169 -5.02 -6.01 -5.02
CA LYS A 169 -5.51 -7.33 -4.65
C LYS A 169 -6.38 -7.96 -5.74
N ALA A 170 -7.26 -7.18 -6.36
CA ALA A 170 -8.10 -7.64 -7.45
C ALA A 170 -7.27 -7.99 -8.69
N MET A 171 -6.25 -7.19 -9.02
CA MET A 171 -5.33 -7.47 -10.12
C MET A 171 -4.49 -8.71 -9.85
N LEU A 172 -3.98 -8.89 -8.63
CA LEU A 172 -3.23 -10.08 -8.24
C LEU A 172 -4.10 -11.35 -8.32
N GLU A 173 -5.37 -11.27 -7.93
CA GLU A 173 -6.30 -12.39 -8.05
C GLU A 173 -6.58 -12.72 -9.52
N MET A 174 -6.79 -11.70 -10.36
CA MET A 174 -6.92 -11.87 -11.82
C MET A 174 -5.68 -12.57 -12.40
N LEU A 175 -4.47 -12.10 -12.05
CA LEU A 175 -3.21 -12.68 -12.49
C LEU A 175 -3.11 -14.17 -12.13
N ARG A 176 -3.39 -14.51 -10.86
CA ARG A 176 -3.32 -15.89 -10.35
C ARG A 176 -4.24 -16.86 -11.11
N ARG A 177 -5.37 -16.35 -11.58
CA ARG A 177 -6.33 -17.15 -12.33
C ARG A 177 -6.02 -17.20 -13.82
N LEU A 178 -5.45 -16.12 -14.37
CA LEU A 178 -5.05 -16.05 -15.80
C LEU A 178 -3.79 -16.85 -16.09
N GLN A 179 -2.81 -16.85 -15.20
CA GLN A 179 -1.52 -17.49 -15.42
C GLN A 179 -1.63 -18.99 -15.78
N PRO A 180 -2.36 -19.83 -15.03
CA PRO A 180 -2.55 -21.22 -15.41
C PRO A 180 -3.39 -21.40 -16.69
N ALA A 181 -4.34 -20.50 -16.96
CA ALA A 181 -5.17 -20.54 -18.16
C ALA A 181 -4.36 -20.18 -19.43
N LEU A 182 -3.40 -19.26 -19.31
CA LEU A 182 -2.56 -18.82 -20.42
C LEU A 182 -1.24 -19.62 -20.55
N ALA A 183 -0.93 -20.52 -19.63
CA ALA A 183 0.30 -21.32 -19.62
C ALA A 183 0.63 -22.01 -20.97
N PRO A 184 -0.35 -22.48 -21.79
CA PRO A 184 -0.06 -23.04 -23.11
C PRO A 184 0.50 -22.01 -24.12
N LEU A 185 0.36 -20.71 -23.85
CA LEU A 185 0.81 -19.62 -24.72
C LEU A 185 2.14 -19.00 -24.28
N GLY A 186 2.43 -19.04 -22.98
CA GLY A 186 3.60 -18.43 -22.33
C GLY A 186 3.29 -18.00 -20.90
N GLU A 187 4.28 -17.43 -20.24
CA GLU A 187 4.11 -16.85 -18.90
C GLU A 187 3.62 -15.41 -19.01
N VAL A 188 2.79 -15.00 -18.06
CA VAL A 188 2.31 -13.61 -18.00
C VAL A 188 3.45 -12.74 -17.48
N ASP A 189 3.94 -11.83 -18.33
CA ASP A 189 4.94 -10.83 -17.96
C ASP A 189 4.30 -9.56 -17.43
N THR A 190 3.26 -9.08 -18.10
CA THR A 190 2.53 -7.87 -17.67
C THR A 190 1.02 -8.06 -17.73
N LEU A 191 0.33 -7.71 -16.65
CA LEU A 191 -1.13 -7.60 -16.61
C LEU A 191 -1.51 -6.13 -16.43
N LYS A 192 -2.24 -5.58 -17.40
CA LYS A 192 -2.67 -4.19 -17.40
C LYS A 192 -4.17 -4.04 -17.18
N LEU A 193 -4.53 -3.12 -16.32
CA LEU A 193 -5.90 -2.64 -16.13
C LEU A 193 -5.97 -1.16 -16.53
N THR A 194 -6.81 -0.86 -17.49
CA THR A 194 -7.03 0.54 -17.92
C THR A 194 -8.07 1.23 -17.02
N GLU A 195 -8.07 2.57 -16.98
CA GLU A 195 -9.09 3.37 -16.26
C GLU A 195 -10.54 3.02 -16.66
N ARG A 196 -10.72 2.52 -17.86
CA ARG A 196 -12.03 2.10 -18.36
C ARG A 196 -12.43 0.69 -17.96
N GLY A 197 -11.62 0.03 -17.11
CA GLY A 197 -11.85 -1.33 -16.65
C GLY A 197 -11.59 -2.41 -17.70
N SER A 198 -10.75 -2.14 -18.69
CA SER A 198 -10.35 -3.12 -19.70
C SER A 198 -9.04 -3.79 -19.31
N TRP A 199 -9.01 -5.11 -19.38
CA TRP A 199 -7.86 -5.94 -19.09
C TRP A 199 -7.08 -6.27 -20.36
N SER A 200 -5.77 -6.27 -20.27
CA SER A 200 -4.87 -6.82 -21.28
C SER A 200 -3.66 -7.49 -20.64
N VAL A 201 -3.08 -8.44 -21.36
CA VAL A 201 -1.91 -9.22 -20.91
C VAL A 201 -0.84 -9.15 -21.96
N GLU A 202 0.41 -9.03 -21.52
CA GLU A 202 1.60 -9.25 -22.31
C GLU A 202 2.33 -10.49 -21.78
N LEU A 203 2.69 -11.40 -22.67
CA LEU A 203 3.38 -12.64 -22.32
C LEU A 203 4.90 -12.48 -22.47
N ASP A 204 5.65 -13.37 -21.86
CA ASP A 204 7.14 -13.43 -21.90
C ASP A 204 7.73 -13.54 -23.31
N ASN A 205 6.90 -13.94 -24.28
CA ASN A 205 7.24 -14.01 -25.70
C ASN A 205 6.77 -12.79 -26.53
N ASP A 206 6.46 -11.66 -25.89
CA ASP A 206 5.92 -10.40 -26.45
C ASP A 206 4.55 -10.53 -27.13
N ALA A 207 3.81 -11.61 -26.91
CA ALA A 207 2.45 -11.72 -27.42
C ALA A 207 1.49 -10.90 -26.55
N LYS A 208 0.66 -10.06 -27.17
CA LYS A 208 -0.32 -9.20 -26.49
C LYS A 208 -1.72 -9.75 -26.64
N ILE A 209 -2.46 -9.83 -25.55
CA ILE A 209 -3.82 -10.35 -25.51
C ILE A 209 -4.76 -9.33 -24.89
N GLU A 210 -5.67 -8.80 -25.69
CA GLU A 210 -6.74 -7.91 -25.24
C GLU A 210 -7.90 -8.76 -24.70
N LEU A 211 -8.05 -8.76 -23.38
CA LEU A 211 -9.07 -9.56 -22.67
C LEU A 211 -10.42 -8.83 -22.61
N GLY A 212 -10.39 -7.48 -22.62
CA GLY A 212 -11.56 -6.64 -22.53
C GLY A 212 -12.08 -6.43 -21.12
N ARG A 213 -13.31 -5.91 -21.00
CA ARG A 213 -13.97 -5.62 -19.73
C ARG A 213 -14.74 -6.82 -19.23
N GLY A 214 -15.04 -6.80 -17.93
CA GLY A 214 -15.92 -7.76 -17.28
C GLY A 214 -15.38 -8.28 -15.98
N SER A 215 -16.16 -9.13 -15.34
CA SER A 215 -15.78 -9.86 -14.14
C SER A 215 -14.67 -10.87 -14.43
N LEU A 216 -14.03 -11.36 -13.38
CA LEU A 216 -13.01 -12.40 -13.47
C LEU A 216 -13.52 -13.61 -14.26
N ASP A 217 -14.75 -14.09 -13.98
CA ASP A 217 -15.30 -15.26 -14.62
C ASP A 217 -15.61 -15.04 -16.12
N GLU A 218 -16.06 -13.85 -16.48
CA GLU A 218 -16.28 -13.49 -17.88
C GLU A 218 -14.97 -13.43 -18.68
N VAL A 219 -13.93 -12.86 -18.08
CA VAL A 219 -12.58 -12.82 -18.67
C VAL A 219 -12.03 -14.23 -18.84
N LEU A 220 -12.10 -15.07 -17.81
CA LEU A 220 -11.64 -16.46 -17.86
C LEU A 220 -12.41 -17.28 -18.90
N THR A 221 -13.72 -17.06 -19.04
CA THR A 221 -14.54 -17.76 -20.06
C THR A 221 -14.06 -17.43 -21.48
N ARG A 222 -13.69 -16.16 -21.74
CA ARG A 222 -13.13 -15.75 -23.05
C ARG A 222 -11.76 -16.36 -23.30
N VAL A 223 -10.88 -16.36 -22.28
CA VAL A 223 -9.56 -16.99 -22.35
C VAL A 223 -9.68 -18.49 -22.61
N ASP A 224 -10.53 -19.19 -21.87
CA ASP A 224 -10.78 -20.62 -22.03
C ASP A 224 -11.24 -20.97 -23.45
N ARG A 225 -12.19 -20.19 -23.99
CA ARG A 225 -12.65 -20.35 -25.38
C ARG A 225 -11.49 -20.22 -26.36
N PHE A 226 -10.65 -19.20 -26.19
CA PHE A 226 -9.50 -18.97 -27.05
C PHE A 226 -8.49 -20.12 -26.97
N VAL A 227 -8.08 -20.50 -25.76
CA VAL A 227 -7.08 -21.55 -25.52
C VAL A 227 -7.51 -22.88 -26.09
N ARG A 228 -8.81 -23.25 -26.01
CA ARG A 228 -9.35 -24.49 -26.60
C ARG A 228 -9.22 -24.55 -28.12
N THR A 229 -9.19 -23.41 -28.78
CA THR A 229 -9.09 -23.38 -30.26
C THR A 229 -7.64 -23.27 -30.75
N LEU A 230 -6.67 -23.02 -29.86
CA LEU A 230 -5.25 -22.93 -30.22
C LEU A 230 -4.69 -24.15 -30.94
N PRO A 231 -4.98 -25.42 -30.58
CA PRO A 231 -4.42 -26.56 -31.28
C PRO A 231 -4.83 -26.60 -32.73
N GLU A 232 -6.06 -26.20 -33.04
CA GLU A 232 -6.55 -26.12 -34.42
C GLU A 232 -5.91 -24.96 -35.17
N LEU A 233 -5.83 -23.78 -34.52
CA LEU A 233 -5.17 -22.61 -35.09
C LEU A 233 -3.70 -22.90 -35.42
N ASN A 234 -2.94 -23.51 -34.51
CA ASN A 234 -1.55 -23.85 -34.70
C ASN A 234 -1.30 -24.92 -35.77
N ARG A 235 -2.27 -25.83 -35.96
CA ARG A 235 -2.22 -26.83 -37.05
C ARG A 235 -2.40 -26.17 -38.40
N GLN A 236 -3.32 -25.23 -38.49
CA GLN A 236 -3.63 -24.54 -39.74
C GLN A 236 -2.60 -23.48 -40.07
N TYR A 237 -2.08 -22.78 -39.06
CA TYR A 237 -1.14 -21.67 -39.20
C TYR A 237 0.00 -21.84 -38.19
N PRO A 238 1.10 -22.54 -38.56
CA PRO A 238 2.22 -22.80 -37.64
C PRO A 238 3.12 -21.59 -37.51
N ALA A 239 2.60 -20.51 -36.93
CA ALA A 239 3.33 -19.27 -36.64
C ALA A 239 3.01 -18.77 -35.23
N PRO A 240 3.99 -18.21 -34.49
CA PRO A 240 3.77 -17.75 -33.14
C PRO A 240 2.78 -16.58 -33.07
N LEU A 241 1.99 -16.56 -32.00
CA LEU A 241 1.07 -15.47 -31.71
C LEU A 241 1.83 -14.15 -31.54
N SER A 242 1.30 -13.09 -32.12
CA SER A 242 1.78 -11.71 -31.91
C SER A 242 0.75 -10.89 -31.14
N HIS A 243 -0.53 -11.07 -31.49
CA HIS A 243 -1.63 -10.33 -30.85
C HIS A 243 -2.92 -11.13 -30.93
N ALA A 244 -3.70 -11.11 -29.85
CA ALA A 244 -5.05 -11.64 -29.85
C ALA A 244 -6.02 -10.61 -29.23
N ASP A 245 -7.19 -10.48 -29.83
CA ASP A 245 -8.26 -9.61 -29.33
C ASP A 245 -9.48 -10.48 -29.00
N LEU A 246 -9.75 -10.65 -27.70
CA LEU A 246 -10.83 -11.49 -27.17
C LEU A 246 -12.08 -10.70 -26.80
N ARG A 247 -12.14 -9.40 -27.15
CA ARG A 247 -13.27 -8.52 -26.79
C ARG A 247 -14.57 -8.83 -27.51
N TYR A 248 -14.49 -9.60 -28.59
CA TYR A 248 -15.67 -9.95 -29.39
C TYR A 248 -16.52 -11.02 -28.71
N PRO A 249 -17.85 -10.82 -28.59
CA PRO A 249 -18.75 -11.78 -27.91
C PRO A 249 -18.73 -13.18 -28.55
N GLU A 250 -18.72 -13.25 -29.87
CA GLU A 250 -18.89 -14.49 -30.64
C GLU A 250 -17.57 -15.08 -31.17
N GLY A 251 -16.44 -14.44 -30.91
CA GLY A 251 -15.15 -14.89 -31.44
C GLY A 251 -13.96 -14.14 -30.93
N TYR A 252 -12.87 -14.19 -31.69
CA TYR A 252 -11.64 -13.45 -31.41
C TYR A 252 -10.93 -13.14 -32.71
N ALA A 253 -10.06 -12.13 -32.71
CA ALA A 253 -9.17 -11.84 -33.80
C ALA A 253 -7.72 -12.15 -33.38
N VAL A 254 -6.93 -12.77 -34.27
CA VAL A 254 -5.53 -13.07 -34.01
C VAL A 254 -4.63 -12.50 -35.11
N LYS A 255 -3.44 -12.08 -34.71
CA LYS A 255 -2.33 -11.73 -35.59
C LYS A 255 -1.16 -12.64 -35.27
N LEU A 256 -0.66 -13.34 -36.25
CA LEU A 256 0.50 -14.21 -36.13
C LEU A 256 1.75 -13.48 -36.65
N ARG A 257 2.93 -13.79 -36.08
CA ARG A 257 4.19 -13.21 -36.52
C ARG A 257 4.52 -13.64 -37.95
N GLY A 258 4.90 -12.66 -38.77
CA GLY A 258 5.30 -12.92 -40.15
C GLY A 258 4.16 -13.17 -41.14
N MET A 259 2.90 -13.21 -40.64
CA MET A 259 1.74 -13.32 -41.52
C MET A 259 1.09 -11.96 -41.75
N THR A 260 0.85 -11.64 -43.02
CA THR A 260 0.10 -10.45 -43.43
C THR A 260 -1.17 -10.89 -44.14
N THR A 261 -2.32 -10.32 -43.74
CA THR A 261 -3.61 -10.55 -44.40
C THR A 261 -3.77 -9.77 -45.72
N LEU A 262 -2.74 -9.05 -46.14
CA LEU A 262 -2.75 -8.46 -47.48
C LEU A 262 -2.56 -9.59 -48.47
N GLN A 263 -3.62 -9.95 -49.16
CA GLN A 263 -3.55 -10.76 -50.38
C GLN A 263 -2.59 -10.08 -51.35
N ASP A 264 -1.49 -10.77 -51.72
CA ASP A 264 -0.64 -10.33 -52.82
C ASP A 264 -1.51 -10.19 -54.07
N GLY A 265 -1.82 -8.98 -54.45
CA GLY A 265 -2.65 -8.71 -55.63
C GLY A 265 -3.78 -7.68 -55.41
N ALA A 266 -4.10 -7.26 -54.16
CA ALA A 266 -5.03 -6.15 -54.01
C ALA A 266 -4.34 -4.82 -54.43
N PRO A 267 -4.92 -4.04 -55.36
CA PRO A 267 -4.35 -2.74 -55.74
C PRO A 267 -4.31 -1.85 -54.49
N LYS A 268 -3.08 -1.33 -54.22
CA LYS A 268 -2.93 -0.34 -53.14
C LYS A 268 -3.94 0.77 -53.34
N PRO A 269 -4.76 1.13 -52.31
CA PRO A 269 -5.64 2.26 -52.45
C PRO A 269 -4.84 3.48 -52.90
N PRO A 270 -5.36 4.27 -53.86
CA PRO A 270 -4.64 5.39 -54.37
C PRO A 270 -4.27 6.34 -53.21
N VAL A 271 -2.96 6.64 -53.11
CA VAL A 271 -2.49 7.62 -52.15
C VAL A 271 -3.08 8.96 -52.57
N VAL A 272 -4.18 9.36 -51.92
CA VAL A 272 -4.75 10.70 -52.09
C VAL A 272 -3.71 11.68 -51.47
N ARG A 273 -2.83 12.17 -52.33
CA ARG A 273 -1.96 13.29 -51.96
C ARG A 273 -2.88 14.49 -51.74
N PRO A 274 -2.83 15.16 -50.55
CA PRO A 274 -3.60 16.37 -50.38
C PRO A 274 -3.19 17.38 -51.48
N ALA A 275 -4.18 17.86 -52.23
CA ALA A 275 -3.98 18.85 -53.29
C ALA A 275 -3.28 20.07 -52.67
N ILE A 276 -2.07 20.35 -53.14
CA ILE A 276 -1.37 21.57 -52.80
C ILE A 276 -2.21 22.71 -53.33
N LYS A 277 -2.87 23.46 -52.47
CA LYS A 277 -3.55 24.72 -52.81
C LYS A 277 -2.49 25.65 -53.41
N LYS A 278 -2.57 25.90 -54.72
CA LYS A 278 -1.75 26.93 -55.38
C LYS A 278 -1.94 28.26 -54.63
N PRO A 279 -0.86 29.04 -54.42
CA PRO A 279 -0.96 30.36 -53.81
C PRO A 279 -1.87 31.25 -54.70
N VAL A 280 -2.87 31.83 -54.09
CA VAL A 280 -3.68 32.86 -54.76
C VAL A 280 -2.79 34.06 -55.02
N ALA A 281 -2.65 34.43 -56.30
CA ALA A 281 -1.88 35.61 -56.76
C ALA A 281 -2.42 36.86 -56.07
N ALA A 282 -1.54 37.58 -55.39
CA ALA A 282 -1.85 38.87 -54.79
C ALA A 282 -2.18 39.89 -55.87
N LYS A 283 -3.33 40.57 -55.73
CA LYS A 283 -3.69 41.74 -56.53
C LYS A 283 -2.70 42.88 -56.28
N PRO A 284 -2.25 43.63 -57.32
CA PRO A 284 -1.38 44.77 -57.15
C PRO A 284 -2.12 45.91 -56.43
N VAL A 285 -1.50 46.41 -55.36
CA VAL A 285 -1.92 47.62 -54.65
C VAL A 285 -1.35 48.82 -55.38
N SER A 286 -2.24 49.73 -55.84
CA SER A 286 -1.86 51.02 -56.39
C SER A 286 -1.35 51.96 -55.28
N PRO A 287 -0.35 52.78 -55.58
CA PRO A 287 0.18 53.76 -54.65
C PRO A 287 -0.56 55.07 -54.76
N ASN A 288 -1.13 55.56 -53.67
CA ASN A 288 -1.20 57.01 -53.53
C ASN A 288 -1.50 57.48 -52.10
N SER A 289 -0.74 58.53 -51.73
CA SER A 289 -0.93 59.60 -50.77
C SER A 289 -0.43 59.40 -49.34
N ALA A 290 0.74 59.91 -49.09
CA ALA A 290 1.16 60.55 -47.85
C ALA A 290 0.66 62.03 -47.86
N PRO A 291 0.88 62.91 -46.87
CA PRO A 291 1.31 62.73 -45.46
C PRO A 291 0.55 63.62 -44.45
N ALA A 292 0.82 63.48 -43.17
CA ALA A 292 0.94 64.54 -42.14
C ALA A 292 0.81 63.86 -40.75
N GLY A 293 1.78 63.88 -39.93
CA GLY A 293 2.21 65.01 -39.13
C GLY A 293 1.74 64.83 -37.73
N GLY A 294 2.64 64.67 -36.80
CA GLY A 294 2.26 64.71 -35.39
C GLY A 294 3.22 64.00 -34.43
N LYS A 295 4.10 64.78 -33.87
CA LYS A 295 5.17 64.47 -32.90
C LYS A 295 4.63 64.18 -31.45
N PRO A 296 5.47 63.98 -30.49
CA PRO A 296 5.43 62.93 -29.46
C PRO A 296 5.19 63.44 -28.03
N SER A 297 4.95 62.56 -27.09
CA SER A 297 5.27 62.78 -25.69
C SER A 297 5.24 61.43 -24.97
N SER A 298 6.33 60.90 -24.45
CA SER A 298 7.07 61.14 -23.22
C SER A 298 6.30 60.77 -21.93
N SER A 299 7.07 60.08 -21.13
CA SER A 299 7.03 59.90 -19.68
C SER A 299 6.13 58.79 -19.15
N SER A 300 6.66 57.84 -18.45
CA SER A 300 7.47 57.78 -17.24
C SER A 300 6.66 57.16 -16.07
N THR A 301 7.25 56.14 -15.49
CA THR A 301 7.26 55.80 -14.07
C THR A 301 5.99 55.37 -13.35
N ARG A 302 5.85 54.16 -12.93
CA ARG A 302 6.28 53.61 -11.62
C ARG A 302 5.95 52.14 -11.56
#